data_8e14b5108560016854ceeec1493f2531
#
_entry.id   8e14b5108560016854ceeec1493f2531
#
_cell.length_a   1.000
_cell.length_b   1.000
_cell.length_c   1.000
_cell.angle_alpha   90.00
_cell.angle_beta   90.00
_cell.angle_gamma   90.00
#
_symmetry.space_group_name_H-M   'P 1'
#
loop_
_entity.id
_entity.type
_entity.pdbx_description
1 polymer ?
#
loop_
_entity_poly.entity_id
_entity_poly.type
_entity_poly.pdbx_seq_one_letter_code
_entity_poly.pdbx_strand_id
1 'polypeptide(L)'
;MSQWSRRKTGGLPVRNLSLPIFFGGISEENQAAEIKEALNNTRLCSLTKTRTINLSCLAIKNIPIAPLLSVLKEDQLPLNEQVDYETVFSEINIILNLEGNLIEALPLDLFTATHIHAILLRSNKLRTVPSSIGNLVRLHTLTLSNNPIEYLPIEILYLPIMLFTICNKHFLSTEEIDRRNALITFDGTTLNELCLKTVASGDMPNISPSIKKQHFICYGCKLLTTSRNIIFKLIAYKGHTIPFSMRVCSLNCKEKCLYNESDSATA
;
A
#
# COMPACT_ATOMS: atom_id res chain seq x y z
N MET A 1 -12.64 41.90 -50.32
CA MET A 1 -11.39 41.19 -50.61
C MET A 1 -10.48 41.33 -49.42
N SER A 2 -10.45 40.38 -48.56
CA SER A 2 -9.40 40.25 -47.51
C SER A 2 -9.27 38.75 -47.16
N GLN A 3 -8.12 38.21 -47.56
CA GLN A 3 -7.72 36.83 -47.32
C GLN A 3 -7.36 36.64 -45.86
N TRP A 4 -8.03 35.74 -45.14
CA TRP A 4 -7.62 35.24 -43.85
C TRP A 4 -6.80 33.97 -44.06
N SER A 5 -5.48 34.06 -43.85
CA SER A 5 -4.59 32.93 -43.89
C SER A 5 -4.84 32.01 -42.67
N ARG A 6 -5.15 30.76 -42.93
CA ARG A 6 -5.26 29.69 -41.92
C ARG A 6 -3.88 29.35 -41.39
N ARG A 7 -3.61 29.69 -40.13
CA ARG A 7 -2.48 29.14 -39.37
C ARG A 7 -2.74 27.65 -39.14
N LYS A 8 -1.88 26.80 -39.65
CA LYS A 8 -1.83 25.38 -39.30
C LYS A 8 -1.36 25.25 -37.86
N THR A 9 -2.26 24.90 -36.97
CA THR A 9 -1.92 24.42 -35.63
C THR A 9 -1.35 23.01 -35.81
N GLY A 10 -0.04 22.86 -35.57
CA GLY A 10 0.62 21.58 -35.53
C GLY A 10 0.08 20.75 -34.35
N GLY A 11 -0.83 19.85 -34.65
CA GLY A 11 -1.26 18.85 -33.69
C GLY A 11 -0.11 17.89 -33.41
N LEU A 12 0.26 17.76 -32.15
CA LEU A 12 1.12 16.68 -31.67
C LEU A 12 0.51 15.33 -32.11
N PRO A 13 1.31 14.38 -32.58
CA PRO A 13 0.79 13.08 -32.97
C PRO A 13 0.21 12.40 -31.73
N VAL A 14 -1.11 12.26 -31.71
CA VAL A 14 -1.81 11.36 -30.79
C VAL A 14 -1.36 9.96 -31.19
N ARG A 15 -0.40 9.40 -30.45
CA ARG A 15 -0.12 7.97 -30.58
C ARG A 15 -1.38 7.24 -30.17
N ASN A 16 -2.06 6.65 -31.14
CA ASN A 16 -3.08 5.64 -30.92
C ASN A 16 -2.44 4.53 -30.09
N LEU A 17 -2.72 4.51 -28.80
CA LEU A 17 -2.48 3.38 -27.93
C LEU A 17 -3.52 2.31 -28.25
N SER A 18 -3.40 1.69 -29.42
CA SER A 18 -3.90 0.33 -29.62
C SER A 18 -3.06 -0.55 -28.71
N LEU A 19 -3.65 -0.99 -27.61
CA LEU A 19 -3.09 -2.00 -26.71
C LEU A 19 -2.68 -3.20 -27.58
N PRO A 20 -1.40 -3.58 -27.66
CA PRO A 20 -1.06 -4.87 -28.18
C PRO A 20 -1.48 -5.90 -27.13
N ILE A 21 -2.55 -6.65 -27.43
CA ILE A 21 -2.81 -7.95 -26.80
C ILE A 21 -1.72 -8.88 -27.33
N PHE A 22 -0.52 -8.79 -26.77
CA PHE A 22 0.55 -9.74 -26.99
C PHE A 22 0.86 -10.44 -25.67
N PHE A 23 0.11 -11.51 -25.39
CA PHE A 23 0.60 -12.60 -24.52
C PHE A 23 1.57 -13.49 -25.31
N GLY A 24 2.56 -12.90 -25.94
CA GLY A 24 3.74 -13.59 -26.42
C GLY A 24 4.82 -13.42 -25.36
N GLY A 25 5.32 -14.53 -24.81
CA GLY A 25 6.24 -14.51 -23.68
C GLY A 25 7.44 -13.60 -23.91
N ILE A 26 7.46 -12.48 -23.20
CA ILE A 26 8.67 -11.68 -23.06
C ILE A 26 9.65 -12.58 -22.32
N SER A 27 10.84 -12.83 -22.86
CA SER A 27 11.85 -13.61 -22.16
C SER A 27 12.20 -12.87 -20.85
N GLU A 28 12.50 -13.61 -19.79
CA GLU A 28 12.83 -13.02 -18.48
C GLU A 28 13.99 -12.01 -18.58
N GLU A 29 14.93 -12.26 -19.50
CA GLU A 29 16.05 -11.35 -19.76
C GLU A 29 15.60 -10.02 -20.36
N ASN A 30 14.68 -10.04 -21.31
CA ASN A 30 14.13 -8.81 -21.90
C ASN A 30 13.32 -8.01 -20.87
N GLN A 31 12.55 -8.69 -20.04
CA GLN A 31 11.80 -8.05 -18.96
C GLN A 31 12.73 -7.37 -17.94
N ALA A 32 13.83 -8.02 -17.56
CA ALA A 32 14.81 -7.46 -16.64
C ALA A 32 15.50 -6.21 -17.24
N ALA A 33 15.79 -6.23 -18.53
CA ALA A 33 16.36 -5.08 -19.25
C ALA A 33 15.38 -3.90 -19.30
N GLU A 34 14.10 -4.12 -19.61
CA GLU A 34 13.07 -3.09 -19.63
C GLU A 34 12.84 -2.47 -18.25
N ILE A 35 12.82 -3.29 -17.19
CA ILE A 35 12.71 -2.81 -15.81
C ILE A 35 13.92 -1.94 -15.44
N LYS A 36 15.13 -2.38 -15.78
CA LYS A 36 16.35 -1.62 -15.52
C LYS A 36 16.35 -0.29 -16.27
N GLU A 37 15.93 -0.28 -17.52
CA GLU A 37 15.78 0.94 -18.30
C GLU A 37 14.75 1.89 -17.70
N ALA A 38 13.58 1.37 -17.30
CA ALA A 38 12.52 2.15 -16.65
C ALA A 38 12.98 2.77 -15.33
N LEU A 39 13.77 2.04 -14.53
CA LEU A 39 14.34 2.56 -13.28
C LEU A 39 15.42 3.63 -13.53
N ASN A 40 16.23 3.49 -14.58
CA ASN A 40 17.24 4.48 -14.95
C ASN A 40 16.62 5.75 -15.56
N ASN A 41 15.46 5.62 -16.22
CA ASN A 41 14.77 6.72 -16.89
C ASN A 41 13.80 7.50 -15.98
N THR A 42 13.94 7.36 -14.66
CA THR A 42 13.12 8.11 -13.71
C THR A 42 13.42 9.61 -13.83
N ARG A 43 12.38 10.40 -14.06
CA ARG A 43 12.51 11.86 -14.19
C ARG A 43 12.00 12.56 -12.94
N LEU A 44 12.84 13.45 -12.41
CA LEU A 44 12.45 14.38 -11.37
C LEU A 44 11.82 15.62 -12.02
N CYS A 45 10.58 15.91 -11.70
CA CYS A 45 9.96 17.19 -12.06
C CYS A 45 10.40 18.24 -11.03
N SER A 46 11.24 19.17 -11.44
CA SER A 46 11.80 20.21 -10.56
C SER A 46 10.72 21.13 -9.98
N LEU A 47 9.63 21.39 -10.73
CA LEU A 47 8.54 22.27 -10.30
C LEU A 47 7.68 21.67 -9.19
N THR A 48 7.38 20.36 -9.31
CA THR A 48 6.51 19.66 -8.35
C THR A 48 7.30 18.85 -7.32
N LYS A 49 8.61 18.80 -7.45
CA LYS A 49 9.49 17.91 -6.68
C LYS A 49 8.96 16.46 -6.66
N THR A 50 8.46 16.00 -7.80
CA THR A 50 7.86 14.69 -7.95
C THR A 50 8.72 13.82 -8.84
N ARG A 51 9.08 12.62 -8.38
CA ARG A 51 9.73 11.59 -9.19
C ARG A 51 8.72 10.50 -9.51
N THR A 52 8.53 10.22 -10.80
CA THR A 52 7.67 9.13 -11.26
C THR A 52 8.53 7.94 -11.67
N ILE A 53 8.32 6.80 -11.03
CA ILE A 53 8.90 5.51 -11.38
C ILE A 53 7.81 4.74 -12.13
N ASN A 54 7.98 4.60 -13.43
CA ASN A 54 6.98 3.97 -14.28
C ASN A 54 7.40 2.54 -14.65
N LEU A 55 6.76 1.57 -14.01
CA LEU A 55 6.91 0.13 -14.25
C LEU A 55 5.60 -0.48 -14.76
N SER A 56 4.76 0.30 -15.43
CA SER A 56 3.46 -0.18 -15.94
C SER A 56 3.62 -1.08 -17.16
N CYS A 57 2.73 -2.06 -17.29
CA CYS A 57 2.60 -2.95 -18.46
C CYS A 57 3.87 -3.76 -18.82
N LEU A 58 4.70 -4.09 -17.85
CA LEU A 58 5.93 -4.87 -18.00
C LEU A 58 5.74 -6.37 -17.68
N ALA A 59 4.50 -6.85 -17.56
CA ALA A 59 4.17 -8.22 -17.18
C ALA A 59 4.85 -8.71 -15.89
N ILE A 60 5.15 -7.81 -14.96
CA ILE A 60 5.82 -8.09 -13.68
C ILE A 60 4.93 -8.97 -12.81
N LYS A 61 5.44 -10.13 -12.40
CA LYS A 61 4.82 -10.99 -11.38
C LYS A 61 5.35 -10.67 -9.99
N ASN A 62 6.67 -10.53 -9.88
CA ASN A 62 7.36 -10.20 -8.64
C ASN A 62 8.07 -8.85 -8.79
N ILE A 63 7.78 -7.92 -7.91
CA ILE A 63 8.41 -6.60 -7.93
C ILE A 63 9.92 -6.76 -7.68
N PRO A 64 10.79 -6.20 -8.53
CA PRO A 64 12.24 -6.26 -8.34
C PRO A 64 12.65 -5.31 -7.22
N ILE A 65 12.48 -5.76 -5.98
CA ILE A 65 12.54 -4.90 -4.79
C ILE A 65 13.94 -4.29 -4.57
N ALA A 66 15.02 -5.04 -4.81
CA ALA A 66 16.37 -4.56 -4.55
C ALA A 66 16.76 -3.37 -5.46
N PRO A 67 16.62 -3.44 -6.80
CA PRO A 67 16.89 -2.29 -7.67
C PRO A 67 15.88 -1.16 -7.45
N LEU A 68 14.61 -1.45 -7.13
CA LEU A 68 13.62 -0.42 -6.81
C LEU A 68 13.99 0.34 -5.54
N LEU A 69 14.38 -0.36 -4.46
CA LEU A 69 14.78 0.28 -3.21
C LEU A 69 16.08 1.08 -3.35
N SER A 70 17.01 0.71 -4.23
CA SER A 70 18.20 1.54 -4.47
C SER A 70 17.81 2.91 -5.04
N VAL A 71 16.92 2.94 -6.03
CA VAL A 71 16.41 4.19 -6.59
C VAL A 71 15.63 5.01 -5.54
N LEU A 72 14.81 4.34 -4.71
CA LEU A 72 14.02 4.99 -3.66
C LEU A 72 14.88 5.55 -2.53
N LYS A 73 16.03 4.93 -2.22
CA LYS A 73 16.95 5.39 -1.15
C LYS A 73 17.82 6.58 -1.57
N GLU A 74 18.12 6.70 -2.86
CA GLU A 74 18.88 7.85 -3.40
C GLU A 74 18.16 9.19 -3.15
N ASP A 75 16.85 9.16 -2.95
CA ASP A 75 16.01 10.31 -2.67
C ASP A 75 15.91 10.67 -1.18
N GLN A 76 16.43 9.82 -0.30
CA GLN A 76 16.52 10.13 1.11
C GLN A 76 17.73 11.06 1.34
N LEU A 77 17.44 12.34 1.54
CA LEU A 77 18.46 13.28 1.98
C LEU A 77 19.11 12.75 3.28
N PRO A 78 20.45 12.80 3.41
CA PRO A 78 21.09 12.45 4.67
C PRO A 78 20.50 13.36 5.75
N LEU A 79 20.00 12.77 6.83
CA LEU A 79 19.58 13.46 8.03
C LEU A 79 20.84 14.05 8.70
N ASN A 80 21.39 15.13 8.16
CA ASN A 80 22.38 15.93 8.87
C ASN A 80 21.62 16.79 9.89
N GLU A 81 22.14 16.83 11.10
CA GLU A 81 21.56 17.34 12.35
C GLU A 81 21.17 18.83 12.37
N GLN A 82 21.21 19.54 11.25
CA GLN A 82 20.71 20.92 11.12
C GLN A 82 19.68 20.97 10.01
N VAL A 83 18.44 20.64 10.35
CA VAL A 83 17.30 20.71 9.43
C VAL A 83 16.77 22.14 9.48
N ASP A 84 17.16 22.98 8.54
CA ASP A 84 16.48 24.23 8.25
C ASP A 84 15.04 23.95 7.83
N TYR A 85 14.08 24.74 8.32
CA TYR A 85 12.65 24.59 8.00
C TYR A 85 12.35 24.56 6.49
N GLU A 86 13.21 25.16 5.65
CA GLU A 86 13.11 25.12 4.19
C GLU A 86 13.42 23.71 3.61
N THR A 87 14.27 22.92 4.27
CA THR A 87 14.60 21.56 3.81
C THR A 87 13.46 20.56 4.05
N VAL A 88 12.60 20.77 5.05
CA VAL A 88 11.45 19.91 5.32
C VAL A 88 10.43 19.95 4.17
N PHE A 89 10.32 21.08 3.47
CA PHE A 89 9.47 21.23 2.27
C PHE A 89 10.12 20.74 0.97
N SER A 90 11.39 20.32 1.01
CA SER A 90 12.13 19.88 -0.19
C SER A 90 12.03 18.39 -0.48
N GLU A 91 11.28 17.61 0.31
CA GLU A 91 11.17 16.17 0.12
C GLU A 91 10.50 15.81 -1.21
N ILE A 92 11.16 14.90 -1.94
CA ILE A 92 10.68 14.43 -3.23
C ILE A 92 9.46 13.53 -3.01
N ASN A 93 8.37 13.84 -3.70
CA ASN A 93 7.18 12.99 -3.74
C ASN A 93 7.38 11.88 -4.77
N ILE A 94 7.28 10.63 -4.36
CA ILE A 94 7.44 9.49 -5.26
C ILE A 94 6.08 8.97 -5.70
N ILE A 95 5.93 8.86 -7.02
CA ILE A 95 4.82 8.16 -7.67
C ILE A 95 5.36 6.85 -8.23
N LEU A 96 4.90 5.74 -7.68
CA LEU A 96 5.22 4.39 -8.15
C LEU A 96 4.06 3.86 -9.00
N ASN A 97 4.28 3.79 -10.31
CA ASN A 97 3.29 3.24 -11.24
C ASN A 97 3.63 1.78 -11.56
N LEU A 98 2.76 0.87 -11.12
CA LEU A 98 2.81 -0.57 -11.32
C LEU A 98 1.57 -1.10 -12.06
N GLU A 99 0.81 -0.23 -12.72
CA GLU A 99 -0.44 -0.60 -13.39
C GLU A 99 -0.23 -1.62 -14.52
N GLY A 100 -1.23 -2.47 -14.75
CA GLY A 100 -1.24 -3.40 -15.89
C GLY A 100 -0.18 -4.51 -15.82
N ASN A 101 0.19 -4.94 -14.60
CA ASN A 101 1.12 -6.02 -14.38
C ASN A 101 0.42 -7.32 -13.93
N LEU A 102 1.19 -8.31 -13.55
CA LEU A 102 0.72 -9.62 -13.08
C LEU A 102 1.02 -9.85 -11.59
N ILE A 103 1.10 -8.77 -10.80
CA ILE A 103 1.54 -8.81 -9.41
C ILE A 103 0.45 -9.46 -8.56
N GLU A 104 0.83 -10.54 -7.86
CA GLU A 104 -0.07 -11.29 -6.95
C GLU A 104 0.10 -10.88 -5.49
N ALA A 105 1.30 -10.42 -5.09
CA ALA A 105 1.62 -9.98 -3.75
C ALA A 105 2.58 -8.80 -3.75
N LEU A 106 2.44 -7.93 -2.76
CA LEU A 106 3.36 -6.80 -2.54
C LEU A 106 4.44 -7.23 -1.53
N PRO A 107 5.74 -7.06 -1.86
CA PRO A 107 6.83 -7.39 -0.95
C PRO A 107 6.83 -6.44 0.26
N LEU A 108 7.09 -6.99 1.46
CA LEU A 108 7.05 -6.21 2.70
C LEU A 108 8.09 -5.08 2.72
N ASP A 109 9.23 -5.31 2.08
CA ASP A 109 10.33 -4.33 2.01
C ASP A 109 9.94 -3.05 1.23
N LEU A 110 8.93 -3.12 0.34
CA LEU A 110 8.39 -1.95 -0.34
C LEU A 110 7.91 -0.88 0.65
N PHE A 111 7.34 -1.32 1.76
CA PHE A 111 6.76 -0.46 2.79
C PHE A 111 7.79 0.14 3.75
N THR A 112 9.08 -0.06 3.49
CA THR A 112 10.17 0.66 4.17
C THR A 112 10.42 2.04 3.53
N ALA A 113 9.96 2.26 2.30
CA ALA A 113 10.08 3.54 1.58
C ALA A 113 8.93 4.49 1.99
N THR A 114 9.02 5.06 3.18
CA THR A 114 7.94 5.87 3.82
C THR A 114 7.58 7.16 3.09
N HIS A 115 8.41 7.61 2.16
CA HIS A 115 8.25 8.82 1.37
C HIS A 115 7.45 8.62 0.06
N ILE A 116 6.94 7.42 -0.19
CA ILE A 116 6.04 7.17 -1.32
C ILE A 116 4.73 7.94 -1.12
N HIS A 117 4.38 8.75 -2.12
CA HIS A 117 3.20 9.60 -2.14
C HIS A 117 2.02 8.96 -2.91
N ALA A 118 2.33 8.22 -3.96
CA ALA A 118 1.33 7.53 -4.76
C ALA A 118 1.78 6.13 -5.16
N ILE A 119 0.86 5.15 -5.06
CA ILE A 119 1.03 3.80 -5.61
C ILE A 119 -0.14 3.50 -6.53
N LEU A 120 0.19 3.25 -7.81
CA LEU A 120 -0.78 2.90 -8.82
C LEU A 120 -0.66 1.40 -9.13
N LEU A 121 -1.67 0.62 -8.73
CA LEU A 121 -1.70 -0.84 -8.82
C LEU A 121 -2.89 -1.37 -9.63
N ARG A 122 -3.56 -0.51 -10.37
CA ARG A 122 -4.69 -0.90 -11.21
C ARG A 122 -4.33 -2.05 -12.14
N SER A 123 -5.28 -2.96 -12.38
CA SER A 123 -5.13 -4.08 -13.32
C SER A 123 -3.93 -4.99 -12.99
N ASN A 124 -3.91 -5.52 -11.78
CA ASN A 124 -3.01 -6.54 -11.29
C ASN A 124 -3.78 -7.78 -10.80
N LYS A 125 -3.09 -8.69 -10.11
CA LYS A 125 -3.68 -9.94 -9.57
C LYS A 125 -3.67 -9.98 -8.03
N LEU A 126 -3.67 -8.82 -7.38
CA LEU A 126 -3.62 -8.72 -5.93
C LEU A 126 -4.92 -9.22 -5.30
N ARG A 127 -4.82 -10.17 -4.36
CA ARG A 127 -5.94 -10.63 -3.53
C ARG A 127 -6.01 -9.89 -2.20
N THR A 128 -4.88 -9.47 -1.68
CA THR A 128 -4.77 -8.77 -0.39
C THR A 128 -3.69 -7.69 -0.46
N VAL A 129 -3.79 -6.72 0.45
CA VAL A 129 -2.75 -5.72 0.69
C VAL A 129 -2.18 -5.96 2.08
N PRO A 130 -0.86 -6.00 2.28
CA PRO A 130 -0.26 -6.21 3.60
C PRO A 130 -0.55 -5.06 4.56
N SER A 131 -0.68 -5.36 5.86
CA SER A 131 -0.85 -4.34 6.92
C SER A 131 0.32 -3.35 7.00
N SER A 132 1.52 -3.76 6.53
CA SER A 132 2.69 -2.89 6.41
C SER A 132 2.47 -1.66 5.54
N ILE A 133 1.39 -1.60 4.73
CA ILE A 133 1.01 -0.39 3.98
C ILE A 133 0.81 0.81 4.93
N GLY A 134 0.41 0.56 6.18
CA GLY A 134 0.30 1.59 7.22
C GLY A 134 1.60 2.33 7.52
N ASN A 135 2.77 1.80 7.12
CA ASN A 135 4.05 2.48 7.26
C ASN A 135 4.23 3.63 6.26
N LEU A 136 3.44 3.66 5.19
CA LEU A 136 3.51 4.69 4.16
C LEU A 136 2.74 5.95 4.59
N VAL A 137 3.17 6.59 5.63
CA VAL A 137 2.49 7.73 6.30
C VAL A 137 2.26 8.93 5.38
N ARG A 138 2.92 8.97 4.21
CA ARG A 138 2.78 10.03 3.19
C ARG A 138 1.99 9.59 1.97
N LEU A 139 1.33 8.43 2.01
CA LEU A 139 0.55 7.91 0.89
C LEU A 139 -0.77 8.67 0.74
N HIS A 140 -0.90 9.45 -0.34
CA HIS A 140 -2.11 10.23 -0.66
C HIS A 140 -2.91 9.62 -1.81
N THR A 141 -2.28 8.82 -2.65
CA THR A 141 -2.96 8.19 -3.78
C THR A 141 -2.74 6.68 -3.78
N LEU A 142 -3.83 5.92 -3.80
CA LEU A 142 -3.81 4.46 -3.88
C LEU A 142 -4.87 3.98 -4.87
N THR A 143 -4.42 3.38 -5.99
CA THR A 143 -5.33 2.81 -6.99
C THR A 143 -5.24 1.29 -7.01
N LEU A 144 -6.35 0.61 -6.73
CA LEU A 144 -6.44 -0.84 -6.60
C LEU A 144 -7.48 -1.47 -7.55
N SER A 145 -8.11 -0.68 -8.42
CA SER A 145 -9.15 -1.16 -9.34
C SER A 145 -8.66 -2.29 -10.24
N ASN A 146 -9.56 -3.19 -10.65
CA ASN A 146 -9.25 -4.37 -11.46
C ASN A 146 -8.21 -5.31 -10.81
N ASN A 147 -8.32 -5.50 -9.50
CA ASN A 147 -7.62 -6.55 -8.75
C ASN A 147 -8.65 -7.44 -8.08
N PRO A 148 -8.40 -8.75 -7.91
CA PRO A 148 -9.30 -9.66 -7.20
C PRO A 148 -9.17 -9.52 -5.68
N ILE A 149 -9.26 -8.29 -5.15
CA ILE A 149 -9.08 -8.00 -3.72
C ILE A 149 -10.29 -8.50 -2.94
N GLU A 150 -10.03 -9.31 -1.91
CA GLU A 150 -11.02 -9.87 -1.02
C GLU A 150 -11.30 -8.98 0.19
N TYR A 151 -10.27 -8.34 0.74
CA TYR A 151 -10.33 -7.44 1.89
C TYR A 151 -9.11 -6.52 1.95
N LEU A 152 -9.22 -5.47 2.74
CA LEU A 152 -8.10 -4.54 3.00
C LEU A 152 -7.67 -4.58 4.48
N PRO A 153 -6.41 -4.25 4.78
CA PRO A 153 -5.96 -4.11 6.15
C PRO A 153 -6.49 -2.80 6.75
N ILE A 154 -6.85 -2.84 8.04
CA ILE A 154 -7.43 -1.69 8.76
C ILE A 154 -6.48 -0.49 8.81
N GLU A 155 -5.19 -0.71 8.67
CA GLU A 155 -4.15 0.31 8.67
C GLU A 155 -4.32 1.36 7.57
N ILE A 156 -5.03 1.02 6.50
CA ILE A 156 -5.35 1.98 5.40
C ILE A 156 -6.19 3.15 5.92
N LEU A 157 -7.06 2.95 6.92
CA LEU A 157 -7.90 4.02 7.48
C LEU A 157 -7.10 5.13 8.16
N TYR A 158 -5.86 4.87 8.55
CA TYR A 158 -4.98 5.84 9.21
C TYR A 158 -4.07 6.60 8.25
N LEU A 159 -4.13 6.29 6.97
CA LEU A 159 -3.32 6.95 5.95
C LEU A 159 -4.02 8.20 5.40
N PRO A 160 -3.28 9.26 5.05
CA PRO A 160 -3.83 10.49 4.53
C PRO A 160 -4.24 10.35 3.05
N ILE A 161 -4.97 9.28 2.70
CA ILE A 161 -5.33 9.00 1.31
C ILE A 161 -6.40 9.98 0.85
N MET A 162 -6.11 10.74 -0.19
CA MET A 162 -7.05 11.67 -0.85
C MET A 162 -7.72 11.01 -2.05
N LEU A 163 -6.94 10.35 -2.90
CA LEU A 163 -7.46 9.63 -4.06
C LEU A 163 -7.37 8.11 -3.82
N PHE A 164 -8.55 7.50 -3.72
CA PHE A 164 -8.68 6.06 -3.51
C PHE A 164 -9.60 5.45 -4.57
N THR A 165 -9.14 4.40 -5.25
CA THR A 165 -9.98 3.68 -6.23
C THR A 165 -9.86 2.18 -6.04
N ILE A 166 -11.01 1.51 -5.94
CA ILE A 166 -11.10 0.06 -5.78
C ILE A 166 -12.34 -0.48 -6.50
N CYS A 167 -12.34 -1.77 -6.81
CA CYS A 167 -13.49 -2.47 -7.37
C CYS A 167 -13.97 -3.51 -6.36
N ASN A 168 -15.27 -3.57 -6.11
CA ASN A 168 -15.88 -4.41 -5.08
C ASN A 168 -16.31 -5.82 -5.54
N LYS A 169 -16.02 -6.23 -6.76
CA LYS A 169 -16.50 -7.52 -7.33
C LYS A 169 -16.04 -8.77 -6.58
N HIS A 170 -14.92 -8.68 -5.89
CA HIS A 170 -14.27 -9.83 -5.24
C HIS A 170 -14.22 -9.70 -3.71
N PHE A 171 -14.87 -8.68 -3.15
CA PHE A 171 -14.93 -8.53 -1.69
C PHE A 171 -15.62 -9.71 -1.03
N LEU A 172 -15.17 -10.05 0.17
CA LEU A 172 -15.83 -11.04 1.01
C LEU A 172 -17.29 -10.66 1.24
N SER A 173 -18.21 -11.61 1.04
CA SER A 173 -19.61 -11.42 1.38
C SER A 173 -19.80 -11.40 2.90
N THR A 174 -20.95 -10.89 3.36
CA THR A 174 -21.33 -10.88 4.79
C THR A 174 -21.29 -12.28 5.38
N GLU A 175 -21.86 -13.25 4.66
CA GLU A 175 -21.91 -14.64 5.11
C GLU A 175 -20.51 -15.25 5.23
N GLU A 176 -19.61 -14.93 4.31
CA GLU A 176 -18.22 -15.40 4.36
C GLU A 176 -17.45 -14.74 5.50
N ILE A 177 -17.69 -13.46 5.77
CA ILE A 177 -17.12 -12.73 6.90
C ILE A 177 -17.58 -13.37 8.22
N ASP A 178 -18.87 -13.61 8.38
CA ASP A 178 -19.44 -14.22 9.59
C ASP A 178 -18.90 -15.64 9.80
N ARG A 179 -18.81 -16.42 8.74
CA ARG A 179 -18.22 -17.77 8.78
C ARG A 179 -16.75 -17.72 9.21
N ARG A 180 -15.94 -16.87 8.62
CA ARG A 180 -14.52 -16.73 8.98
C ARG A 180 -14.35 -16.25 10.42
N ASN A 181 -15.15 -15.27 10.85
CA ASN A 181 -15.13 -14.77 12.22
C ASN A 181 -15.58 -15.82 13.25
N ALA A 182 -16.53 -16.68 12.91
CA ALA A 182 -17.00 -17.77 13.78
C ALA A 182 -15.92 -18.84 14.03
N LEU A 183 -15.07 -19.12 13.02
CA LEU A 183 -14.00 -20.11 13.10
C LEU A 183 -12.80 -19.68 13.96
N ILE A 184 -12.73 -18.41 14.36
CA ILE A 184 -11.62 -17.92 15.16
C ILE A 184 -11.77 -18.36 16.61
N THR A 185 -10.89 -19.23 17.03
CA THR A 185 -10.75 -19.69 18.43
C THR A 185 -9.58 -18.96 19.09
N PHE A 186 -9.75 -18.64 20.35
CA PHE A 186 -8.69 -18.08 21.19
C PHE A 186 -8.27 -19.17 22.17
N ASP A 187 -7.15 -19.83 21.89
CA ASP A 187 -6.44 -20.60 22.90
C ASP A 187 -5.95 -19.62 23.95
N GLY A 188 -6.12 -19.94 25.22
CA GLY A 188 -5.87 -19.02 26.34
C GLY A 188 -4.56 -18.26 26.21
N THR A 189 -4.48 -17.07 26.77
CA THR A 189 -3.30 -16.19 26.74
C THR A 189 -2.04 -16.97 27.09
N THR A 190 -1.13 -17.10 26.12
CA THR A 190 0.17 -17.74 26.36
C THR A 190 0.98 -16.88 27.34
N LEU A 191 1.86 -17.51 28.14
CA LEU A 191 2.76 -16.80 29.05
C LEU A 191 3.53 -15.66 28.32
N ASN A 192 3.90 -15.88 27.06
CA ASN A 192 4.53 -14.90 26.21
C ASN A 192 3.64 -13.68 25.94
N GLU A 193 2.32 -13.84 25.74
CA GLU A 193 1.40 -12.73 25.54
C GLU A 193 1.20 -11.94 26.85
N LEU A 194 1.18 -12.64 27.99
CA LEU A 194 1.10 -11.98 29.30
C LEU A 194 2.35 -11.15 29.56
N CYS A 195 3.55 -11.71 29.32
CA CYS A 195 4.81 -10.99 29.44
C CYS A 195 4.90 -9.78 28.50
N LEU A 196 4.44 -9.91 27.25
CA LEU A 196 4.43 -8.82 26.28
C LEU A 196 3.48 -7.69 26.68
N LYS A 197 2.30 -8.02 27.24
CA LYS A 197 1.36 -7.02 27.76
C LYS A 197 1.94 -6.29 28.96
N THR A 198 2.66 -7.00 29.81
CA THR A 198 3.33 -6.41 31.01
C THR A 198 4.52 -5.52 30.61
N VAL A 199 5.30 -5.94 29.59
CA VAL A 199 6.41 -5.14 29.05
C VAL A 199 5.91 -3.91 28.31
N ALA A 200 4.77 -4.00 27.61
CA ALA A 200 4.19 -2.87 26.89
C ALA A 200 3.51 -1.82 27.79
N SER A 201 3.13 -2.21 29.02
CA SER A 201 2.54 -1.30 30.01
C SER A 201 3.55 -0.66 30.97
N GLY A 202 4.82 -1.07 30.92
CA GLY A 202 5.90 -0.55 31.76
C GLY A 202 7.05 0.05 30.94
N ASP A 203 7.64 1.14 31.42
CA ASP A 203 8.76 1.88 30.83
C ASP A 203 10.00 1.02 30.52
N MET A 204 9.96 0.27 29.43
CA MET A 204 11.14 -0.44 28.93
C MET A 204 11.60 0.20 27.61
N PRO A 205 12.71 0.94 27.62
CA PRO A 205 13.13 1.80 26.52
C PRO A 205 13.77 1.11 25.32
N ASN A 206 13.97 -0.22 25.30
CA ASN A 206 14.66 -0.86 24.18
C ASN A 206 14.19 -2.28 23.86
N ILE A 207 13.06 -2.39 23.17
CA ILE A 207 12.71 -3.66 22.53
C ILE A 207 13.55 -3.80 21.26
N SER A 208 14.40 -4.84 21.20
CA SER A 208 15.23 -5.16 20.03
C SER A 208 14.43 -5.19 18.73
N PRO A 209 14.97 -4.65 17.62
CA PRO A 209 14.31 -4.70 16.30
C PRO A 209 13.88 -6.11 15.85
N SER A 210 14.61 -7.13 16.28
CA SER A 210 14.30 -8.54 16.01
C SER A 210 12.99 -8.99 16.66
N ILE A 211 12.65 -8.44 17.83
CA ILE A 211 11.40 -8.77 18.53
C ILE A 211 10.21 -8.12 17.81
N LYS A 212 10.38 -6.90 17.27
CA LYS A 212 9.32 -6.21 16.51
C LYS A 212 8.85 -6.97 15.25
N LYS A 213 9.70 -7.78 14.63
CA LYS A 213 9.35 -8.55 13.41
C LYS A 213 8.32 -9.67 13.65
N GLN A 214 8.14 -10.13 14.89
CA GLN A 214 7.22 -11.23 15.21
C GLN A 214 5.95 -10.81 15.98
N HIS A 215 5.83 -9.51 16.29
CA HIS A 215 4.74 -8.99 17.11
C HIS A 215 3.86 -8.05 16.29
N PHE A 216 2.57 -8.07 16.61
CA PHE A 216 1.56 -7.25 15.98
C PHE A 216 0.85 -6.40 17.03
N ILE A 217 0.23 -5.31 16.61
CA ILE A 217 -0.61 -4.50 17.48
C ILE A 217 -2.04 -5.04 17.39
N CYS A 218 -2.62 -5.36 18.55
CA CYS A 218 -4.03 -5.73 18.63
C CYS A 218 -4.90 -4.50 18.35
N TYR A 219 -5.84 -4.63 17.41
CA TYR A 219 -6.74 -3.52 17.08
C TYR A 219 -7.64 -3.12 18.26
N GLY A 220 -8.11 -4.10 19.05
CA GLY A 220 -9.03 -3.87 20.18
C GLY A 220 -8.40 -3.19 21.39
N CYS A 221 -7.24 -3.67 21.87
CA CYS A 221 -6.58 -3.11 23.08
C CYS A 221 -5.33 -2.27 22.80
N LYS A 222 -4.90 -2.17 21.54
CA LYS A 222 -3.69 -1.45 21.09
C LYS A 222 -2.37 -1.97 21.67
N LEU A 223 -2.37 -3.10 22.36
CA LEU A 223 -1.17 -3.72 22.92
C LEU A 223 -0.50 -4.66 21.92
N LEU A 224 0.78 -4.92 22.12
CA LEU A 224 1.52 -5.91 21.33
C LEU A 224 0.95 -7.31 21.57
N THR A 225 0.88 -8.10 20.49
CA THR A 225 0.38 -9.48 20.53
C THR A 225 1.17 -10.38 19.59
N THR A 226 1.31 -11.64 19.95
CA THR A 226 1.78 -12.70 19.05
C THR A 226 0.63 -13.39 18.33
N SER A 227 -0.62 -13.08 18.70
CA SER A 227 -1.81 -13.68 18.12
C SER A 227 -1.87 -13.41 16.63
N ARG A 228 -2.12 -14.47 15.86
CA ARG A 228 -2.33 -14.40 14.41
C ARG A 228 -3.82 -14.29 14.04
N ASN A 229 -4.69 -14.18 15.03
CA ASN A 229 -6.13 -14.11 14.82
C ASN A 229 -6.50 -12.83 14.08
N ILE A 230 -7.16 -12.98 12.95
CA ILE A 230 -7.63 -11.90 12.10
C ILE A 230 -9.13 -11.99 12.01
N ILE A 231 -9.83 -10.93 12.40
CA ILE A 231 -11.27 -10.76 12.19
C ILE A 231 -11.53 -9.84 11.01
N PHE A 232 -12.74 -9.92 10.47
CA PHE A 232 -13.17 -9.09 9.36
C PHE A 232 -14.40 -8.28 9.76
N LYS A 233 -14.45 -7.01 9.36
CA LYS A 233 -15.59 -6.11 9.57
C LYS A 233 -15.84 -5.29 8.32
N LEU A 234 -17.09 -5.11 7.94
CA LEU A 234 -17.47 -4.17 6.87
C LEU A 234 -17.43 -2.75 7.41
N ILE A 235 -16.68 -1.89 6.74
CA ILE A 235 -16.57 -0.47 7.11
C ILE A 235 -16.82 0.38 5.86
N ALA A 236 -17.58 1.45 6.02
CA ALA A 236 -17.75 2.45 4.96
C ALA A 236 -16.48 3.32 4.87
N TYR A 237 -15.86 3.35 3.70
CA TYR A 237 -14.66 4.13 3.45
C TYR A 237 -14.66 4.68 2.02
N LYS A 238 -14.50 6.01 1.88
CA LYS A 238 -14.42 6.70 0.58
C LYS A 238 -15.55 6.29 -0.39
N GLY A 239 -16.79 6.19 0.11
CA GLY A 239 -17.96 5.84 -0.70
C GLY A 239 -18.13 4.35 -1.02
N HIS A 240 -17.29 3.48 -0.47
CA HIS A 240 -17.35 2.02 -0.64
C HIS A 240 -17.57 1.32 0.69
N THR A 241 -18.36 0.25 0.71
CA THR A 241 -18.43 -0.67 1.85
C THR A 241 -17.38 -1.77 1.63
N ILE A 242 -16.35 -1.77 2.44
CA ILE A 242 -15.15 -2.61 2.27
C ILE A 242 -14.99 -3.54 3.46
N PRO A 243 -14.70 -4.83 3.26
CA PRO A 243 -14.28 -5.73 4.33
C PRO A 243 -12.84 -5.39 4.75
N PHE A 244 -12.69 -4.98 6.00
CA PHE A 244 -11.38 -4.72 6.59
C PHE A 244 -10.96 -5.86 7.51
N SER A 245 -9.70 -6.26 7.43
CA SER A 245 -9.07 -7.23 8.32
C SER A 245 -8.42 -6.53 9.51
N MET A 246 -8.64 -7.06 10.70
CA MET A 246 -8.11 -6.53 11.96
C MET A 246 -7.48 -7.65 12.78
N ARG A 247 -6.31 -7.42 13.35
CA ARG A 247 -5.68 -8.38 14.29
C ARG A 247 -6.20 -8.19 15.71
N VAL A 248 -6.55 -9.28 16.36
CA VAL A 248 -7.09 -9.27 17.72
C VAL A 248 -6.40 -10.32 18.60
N CYS A 249 -6.17 -9.98 19.86
CA CYS A 249 -5.43 -10.84 20.79
C CYS A 249 -6.31 -11.76 21.64
N SER A 250 -7.59 -11.48 21.77
CA SER A 250 -8.50 -12.21 22.65
C SER A 250 -9.95 -12.12 22.18
N LEU A 251 -10.82 -12.96 22.75
CA LEU A 251 -12.26 -12.94 22.49
C LEU A 251 -12.86 -11.57 22.86
N ASN A 252 -12.51 -11.02 24.00
CA ASN A 252 -12.97 -9.69 24.42
C ASN A 252 -12.58 -8.59 23.40
N CYS A 253 -11.35 -8.63 22.88
CA CYS A 253 -10.94 -7.70 21.83
C CYS A 253 -11.69 -7.93 20.51
N LYS A 254 -12.01 -9.18 20.17
CA LYS A 254 -12.85 -9.53 19.01
C LYS A 254 -14.23 -8.91 19.15
N GLU A 255 -14.90 -9.14 20.27
CA GLU A 255 -16.24 -8.61 20.55
C GLU A 255 -16.25 -7.09 20.54
N LYS A 256 -15.29 -6.46 21.20
CA LYS A 256 -15.13 -5.02 21.21
C LYS A 256 -14.99 -4.44 19.78
N CYS A 257 -14.24 -5.10 18.89
CA CYS A 257 -14.07 -4.63 17.52
C CYS A 257 -15.32 -4.83 16.66
N LEU A 258 -16.04 -5.94 16.84
CA LEU A 258 -17.20 -6.25 16.03
C LEU A 258 -18.42 -5.42 16.41
N TYR A 259 -18.64 -5.16 17.69
CA TYR A 259 -19.87 -4.55 18.22
C TYR A 259 -19.76 -3.08 18.59
N ASN A 260 -18.55 -2.47 18.61
CA ASN A 260 -18.44 -1.02 18.79
C ASN A 260 -18.85 -0.28 17.49
N GLU A 261 -19.87 0.55 17.59
CA GLU A 261 -20.41 1.38 16.49
C GLU A 261 -19.51 2.57 16.11
N SER A 262 -18.41 2.82 16.85
CA SER A 262 -17.57 4.02 16.69
C SER A 262 -16.64 4.03 15.47
N ASP A 263 -16.65 2.98 14.65
CA ASP A 263 -15.79 2.88 13.46
C ASP A 263 -16.42 3.46 12.18
N SER A 264 -17.46 4.29 12.27
CA SER A 264 -17.82 5.16 11.15
C SER A 264 -16.71 6.20 11.03
N ALA A 265 -15.69 5.88 10.24
CA ALA A 265 -14.67 6.84 9.84
C ALA A 265 -15.33 7.97 9.06
N THR A 266 -15.76 9.01 9.76
CA THR A 266 -16.03 10.30 9.19
C THR A 266 -14.68 10.88 8.74
N ALA A 267 -14.35 10.72 7.48
CA ALA A 267 -13.33 11.46 6.77
C ALA A 267 -13.81 11.73 5.32
#